data_d522aaee6a246104b0ed6379faaaa661
#
_entry.id   d522aaee6a246104b0ed6379faaaa661
#
_cell.length_a   1.000
_cell.length_b   1.000
_cell.length_c   1.000
_cell.angle_alpha   90.00
_cell.angle_beta   90.00
_cell.angle_gamma   90.00
#
_symmetry.space_group_name_H-M   'P 1'
#
loop_
_entity.id
_entity.type
_entity.pdbx_description
1 polymer ?
#
loop_
_entity_poly.entity_id
_entity_poly.type
_entity_poly.pdbx_seq_one_letter_code
_entity_poly.pdbx_strand_id
1 'polypeptide(L)'
;KLMSSKYLLHGVPTLLTKGAVDVLLTRMDSIITEDGIRPITENDRNRILEQNMQFSRQGLRVLALAYKECSDSEVLTAASEYGYTFIGLVSMIDPPREESMAAVADAISAGIKPIMITGDHKVTATAIARQIGIFHDGDMAVTGQEVDRMTDDELTDVLPKISVYARVSPENKIRIVDAWQKKGHIVAMTGDGVNDAPALKKADIGVAMGITGTEVSKDASAMILADDNFATIIKAVLTGRNVYRNIMNAILFLLSGNLAAILVVLYCSIMALDTPFQPVHLLFINLLTDSLPALAIGMEPSDKKLLRNKPRDPKAGIFNKSFSLQLICYGVLIGIVTTVAFYLGDSVNALTASTMAFA
;
A
#
# COMPACT_ATOMS: atom_id res chain seq x y z
N LYS A 1 15.87 9.45 24.09
CA LYS A 1 14.47 9.37 24.55
C LYS A 1 14.45 8.55 25.85
N LEU A 2 14.38 9.21 27.00
CA LEU A 2 14.25 8.61 28.32
C LEU A 2 12.91 8.98 28.91
N MET A 3 12.42 8.18 29.82
CA MET A 3 11.25 8.47 30.66
C MET A 3 11.67 8.21 32.10
N SER A 4 11.70 9.27 32.89
CA SER A 4 12.10 9.27 34.29
C SER A 4 10.94 9.67 35.18
N SER A 5 10.78 8.99 36.32
CA SER A 5 9.73 9.26 37.29
C SER A 5 10.32 9.12 38.69
N LYS A 6 9.97 10.06 39.58
CA LYS A 6 10.41 10.07 40.97
C LYS A 6 9.36 9.44 41.88
N TYR A 7 9.76 8.50 42.69
CA TYR A 7 8.94 7.79 43.68
C TYR A 7 9.61 7.70 45.03
N LEU A 8 8.83 7.50 46.05
CA LEU A 8 9.31 7.17 47.40
C LEU A 8 9.29 5.64 47.54
N LEU A 9 10.47 4.99 47.40
CA LEU A 9 10.60 3.54 47.54
C LEU A 9 11.21 3.22 48.90
N HIS A 10 10.49 2.47 49.73
CA HIS A 10 10.90 2.11 51.09
C HIS A 10 11.35 3.32 51.93
N GLY A 11 10.72 4.48 51.73
CA GLY A 11 11.07 5.72 52.43
C GLY A 11 12.24 6.50 51.85
N VAL A 12 12.85 6.04 50.74
CA VAL A 12 13.93 6.71 50.06
C VAL A 12 13.46 7.28 48.71
N PRO A 13 13.62 8.59 48.45
CA PRO A 13 13.30 9.20 47.17
C PRO A 13 14.18 8.58 46.08
N THR A 14 13.54 7.97 45.10
CA THR A 14 14.23 7.19 44.04
C THR A 14 13.73 7.61 42.68
N LEU A 15 14.63 7.86 41.75
CA LEU A 15 14.37 8.15 40.37
C LEU A 15 14.44 6.84 39.58
N LEU A 16 13.30 6.42 39.01
CA LEU A 16 13.22 5.27 38.11
C LEU A 16 13.23 5.77 36.67
N THR A 17 14.08 5.19 35.86
CA THR A 17 14.24 5.60 34.45
C THR A 17 14.19 4.38 33.52
N LYS A 18 13.44 4.53 32.44
CA LYS A 18 13.45 3.59 31.32
C LYS A 18 13.75 4.29 30.01
N GLY A 19 14.38 3.59 29.09
CA GLY A 19 14.68 4.15 27.77
C GLY A 19 15.46 3.23 26.86
N ALA A 20 15.87 3.80 25.73
CA ALA A 20 16.69 3.09 24.76
C ALA A 20 18.02 2.68 25.38
N VAL A 21 18.43 1.44 25.14
CA VAL A 21 19.62 0.83 25.77
C VAL A 21 20.88 1.63 25.47
N ASP A 22 21.07 2.04 24.22
CA ASP A 22 22.19 2.84 23.74
C ASP A 22 22.30 4.21 24.44
N VAL A 23 21.18 4.84 24.73
CA VAL A 23 21.12 6.16 25.38
C VAL A 23 21.30 6.03 26.89
N LEU A 24 20.58 5.08 27.51
CA LEU A 24 20.59 4.96 28.97
C LEU A 24 21.93 4.41 29.48
N LEU A 25 22.56 3.51 28.72
CA LEU A 25 23.83 2.88 29.08
C LEU A 25 24.99 3.90 29.23
N THR A 26 24.98 5.00 28.47
CA THR A 26 25.99 6.07 28.60
C THR A 26 25.80 6.91 29.86
N ARG A 27 24.72 6.74 30.60
CA ARG A 27 24.37 7.51 31.81
C ARG A 27 24.41 6.66 33.10
N MET A 28 24.92 5.43 32.98
CA MET A 28 25.01 4.47 34.08
C MET A 28 26.43 4.40 34.64
N ASP A 29 26.53 4.42 35.94
CA ASP A 29 27.79 4.31 36.68
C ASP A 29 27.91 2.97 37.43
N SER A 30 26.79 2.31 37.71
CA SER A 30 26.71 1.10 38.48
C SER A 30 25.78 0.05 37.89
N ILE A 31 25.91 -1.19 38.32
CA ILE A 31 25.06 -2.34 37.92
C ILE A 31 24.69 -3.14 39.18
N ILE A 32 23.43 -3.62 39.23
CA ILE A 32 23.01 -4.63 40.19
C ILE A 32 23.47 -6.00 39.73
N THR A 33 24.10 -6.74 40.66
CA THR A 33 24.49 -8.15 40.50
C THR A 33 23.96 -8.97 41.66
N GLU A 34 24.12 -10.29 41.60
CA GLU A 34 23.76 -11.19 42.73
C GLU A 34 24.49 -10.85 44.01
N ASP A 35 25.71 -10.34 43.89
CA ASP A 35 26.59 -9.95 45.03
C ASP A 35 26.32 -8.51 45.51
N GLY A 36 25.39 -7.79 44.92
CA GLY A 36 25.05 -6.41 45.24
C GLY A 36 25.36 -5.40 44.12
N ILE A 37 25.38 -4.11 44.49
CA ILE A 37 25.65 -3.01 43.55
C ILE A 37 27.15 -2.80 43.43
N ARG A 38 27.63 -2.77 42.17
CA ARG A 38 29.05 -2.43 41.90
C ARG A 38 29.19 -1.49 40.72
N PRO A 39 30.32 -0.84 40.52
CA PRO A 39 30.60 -0.06 39.32
C PRO A 39 30.44 -0.89 38.06
N ILE A 40 29.83 -0.32 37.03
CA ILE A 40 29.67 -0.97 35.72
C ILE A 40 30.98 -0.99 34.97
N THR A 41 31.37 -2.15 34.43
CA THR A 41 32.61 -2.32 33.66
C THR A 41 32.30 -2.28 32.16
N GLU A 42 33.34 -2.10 31.33
CA GLU A 42 33.22 -2.19 29.87
C GLU A 42 32.73 -3.58 29.40
N ASN A 43 33.10 -4.63 30.10
CA ASN A 43 32.64 -5.98 29.83
C ASN A 43 31.14 -6.10 30.07
N ASP A 44 30.60 -5.49 31.14
CA ASP A 44 29.16 -5.46 31.41
C ASP A 44 28.42 -4.69 30.32
N ARG A 45 28.94 -3.52 29.90
CA ARG A 45 28.39 -2.73 28.83
C ARG A 45 28.28 -3.54 27.52
N ASN A 46 29.36 -4.22 27.17
CA ASN A 46 29.39 -5.07 25.97
C ASN A 46 28.39 -6.22 26.05
N ARG A 47 28.25 -6.89 27.19
CA ARG A 47 27.25 -7.95 27.41
C ARG A 47 25.83 -7.42 27.28
N ILE A 48 25.54 -6.25 27.83
CA ILE A 48 24.21 -5.62 27.75
C ILE A 48 23.90 -5.28 26.28
N LEU A 49 24.86 -4.72 25.54
CA LEU A 49 24.68 -4.39 24.12
C LEU A 49 24.50 -5.64 23.27
N GLU A 50 25.26 -6.69 23.53
CA GLU A 50 25.15 -7.97 22.85
C GLU A 50 23.77 -8.62 23.09
N GLN A 51 23.30 -8.63 24.32
CA GLN A 51 21.97 -9.13 24.68
C GLN A 51 20.86 -8.30 24.03
N ASN A 52 21.01 -6.96 24.02
CA ASN A 52 20.10 -6.08 23.30
C ASN A 52 20.05 -6.41 21.80
N MET A 53 21.22 -6.69 21.19
CA MET A 53 21.30 -7.06 19.78
C MET A 53 20.64 -8.41 19.50
N GLN A 54 20.82 -9.41 20.39
CA GLN A 54 20.16 -10.71 20.27
C GLN A 54 18.63 -10.56 20.30
N PHE A 55 18.08 -9.82 21.26
CA PHE A 55 16.64 -9.53 21.34
C PHE A 55 16.13 -8.77 20.11
N SER A 56 16.89 -7.76 19.67
CA SER A 56 16.52 -6.97 18.49
C SER A 56 16.51 -7.81 17.20
N ARG A 57 17.43 -8.78 17.06
CA ARG A 57 17.44 -9.73 15.92
C ARG A 57 16.22 -10.64 15.90
N GLN A 58 15.57 -10.86 17.05
CA GLN A 58 14.32 -11.60 17.17
C GLN A 58 13.08 -10.71 16.95
N GLY A 59 13.27 -9.44 16.56
CA GLY A 59 12.17 -8.49 16.38
C GLY A 59 11.63 -7.89 17.68
N LEU A 60 12.31 -8.12 18.82
CA LEU A 60 11.87 -7.61 20.11
C LEU A 60 12.27 -6.15 20.28
N ARG A 61 11.35 -5.34 20.78
CA ARG A 61 11.63 -3.98 21.26
C ARG A 61 12.20 -4.06 22.67
N VAL A 62 13.39 -3.52 22.87
CA VAL A 62 14.12 -3.61 24.14
C VAL A 62 14.19 -2.25 24.81
N LEU A 63 13.92 -2.22 26.10
CA LEU A 63 14.12 -1.07 26.97
C LEU A 63 15.07 -1.46 28.12
N ALA A 64 16.02 -0.56 28.43
CA ALA A 64 16.80 -0.64 29.64
C ALA A 64 16.04 0.01 30.80
N LEU A 65 16.19 -0.57 31.97
CA LEU A 65 15.66 -0.07 33.24
C LEU A 65 16.83 0.28 34.16
N ALA A 66 16.74 1.43 34.80
CA ALA A 66 17.75 1.91 35.72
C ALA A 66 17.09 2.74 36.85
N TYR A 67 17.79 2.87 37.95
CA TYR A 67 17.38 3.73 39.06
C TYR A 67 18.56 4.47 39.65
N LYS A 68 18.27 5.54 40.39
CA LYS A 68 19.20 6.19 41.34
C LYS A 68 18.43 6.73 42.52
N GLU A 69 19.03 6.72 43.67
CA GLU A 69 18.56 7.46 44.84
C GLU A 69 18.78 8.96 44.64
N CYS A 70 17.88 9.78 45.07
CA CYS A 70 17.93 11.23 44.93
C CYS A 70 17.47 11.92 46.22
N SER A 71 17.75 13.22 46.37
CA SER A 71 17.19 13.98 47.48
C SER A 71 15.73 14.37 47.23
N ASP A 72 14.98 14.59 48.28
CA ASP A 72 13.56 14.96 48.15
C ASP A 72 13.37 16.33 47.48
N SER A 73 14.34 17.22 47.63
CA SER A 73 14.38 18.54 47.00
C SER A 73 14.95 18.54 45.54
N GLU A 74 15.42 17.41 45.03
CA GLU A 74 15.99 17.35 43.67
C GLU A 74 14.90 17.50 42.61
N VAL A 75 15.04 18.56 41.78
CA VAL A 75 14.14 18.83 40.67
C VAL A 75 14.60 18.02 39.46
N LEU A 76 13.68 17.32 38.81
CA LEU A 76 13.98 16.55 37.61
C LEU A 76 14.30 17.48 36.43
N THR A 77 15.56 17.41 35.99
CA THR A 77 16.06 18.11 34.81
C THR A 77 16.86 17.15 33.93
N ALA A 78 17.16 17.51 32.71
CA ALA A 78 18.01 16.70 31.84
C ALA A 78 19.43 16.46 32.44
N ALA A 79 19.89 17.36 33.31
CA ALA A 79 21.14 17.23 34.02
C ALA A 79 21.09 16.22 35.19
N SER A 80 19.89 15.93 35.73
CA SER A 80 19.70 14.93 36.79
C SER A 80 19.65 13.49 36.24
N GLU A 81 19.59 13.30 34.93
CA GLU A 81 19.51 12.00 34.28
C GLU A 81 20.88 11.32 34.07
N TYR A 82 21.76 11.31 35.08
CA TYR A 82 23.05 10.63 35.10
C TYR A 82 23.24 9.93 36.44
N GLY A 83 24.26 9.05 36.53
CA GLY A 83 24.60 8.34 37.77
C GLY A 83 23.64 7.19 38.08
N TYR A 84 23.09 6.54 37.09
CA TYR A 84 22.13 5.46 37.26
C TYR A 84 22.80 4.12 37.58
N THR A 85 22.09 3.30 38.33
CA THR A 85 22.33 1.88 38.52
C THR A 85 21.50 1.06 37.56
N PHE A 86 22.12 0.25 36.72
CA PHE A 86 21.44 -0.65 35.78
C PHE A 86 20.72 -1.77 36.53
N ILE A 87 19.43 -1.96 36.22
CA ILE A 87 18.59 -3.04 36.79
C ILE A 87 18.55 -4.23 35.82
N GLY A 88 18.22 -3.96 34.54
CA GLY A 88 18.01 -5.03 33.56
C GLY A 88 17.43 -4.52 32.26
N LEU A 89 17.20 -5.47 31.36
CA LEU A 89 16.51 -5.25 30.10
C LEU A 89 15.11 -5.86 30.15
N VAL A 90 14.15 -5.13 29.59
CA VAL A 90 12.80 -5.65 29.33
C VAL A 90 12.59 -5.68 27.83
N SER A 91 12.24 -6.83 27.33
CA SER A 91 11.92 -7.01 25.92
C SER A 91 10.41 -7.23 25.74
N MET A 92 9.87 -6.65 24.68
CA MET A 92 8.46 -6.79 24.32
C MET A 92 8.33 -7.05 22.83
N ILE A 93 7.31 -7.79 22.44
CA ILE A 93 6.96 -8.05 21.07
C ILE A 93 5.52 -7.63 20.83
N ASP A 94 5.30 -6.98 19.70
CA ASP A 94 3.98 -6.81 19.11
C ASP A 94 3.99 -7.64 17.82
N PRO A 95 3.44 -8.87 17.84
CA PRO A 95 3.55 -9.77 16.71
C PRO A 95 2.78 -9.21 15.51
N PRO A 96 3.32 -9.32 14.29
CA PRO A 96 2.57 -8.97 13.10
C PRO A 96 1.27 -9.76 13.01
N ARG A 97 0.20 -9.12 12.56
CA ARG A 97 -1.08 -9.80 12.31
C ARG A 97 -0.88 -10.86 11.22
N GLU A 98 -1.42 -12.07 11.41
CA GLU A 98 -1.32 -13.17 10.43
C GLU A 98 -1.85 -12.77 9.06
N GLU A 99 -2.94 -11.99 9.04
CA GLU A 99 -3.56 -11.46 7.82
C GLU A 99 -2.61 -10.56 7.02
N SER A 100 -1.67 -9.86 7.70
CA SER A 100 -0.70 -8.99 7.04
C SER A 100 0.31 -9.78 6.23
N MET A 101 0.73 -10.97 6.67
CA MET A 101 1.63 -11.84 5.91
C MET A 101 0.99 -12.30 4.60
N ALA A 102 -0.27 -12.77 4.68
CA ALA A 102 -1.02 -13.17 3.49
C ALA A 102 -1.22 -12.00 2.53
N ALA A 103 -1.56 -10.81 3.06
CA ALA A 103 -1.76 -9.61 2.26
C ALA A 103 -0.47 -9.13 1.57
N VAL A 104 0.68 -9.22 2.23
CA VAL A 104 2.00 -8.92 1.62
C VAL A 104 2.31 -9.88 0.48
N ALA A 105 2.06 -11.18 0.65
CA ALA A 105 2.24 -12.17 -0.41
C ALA A 105 1.32 -11.90 -1.61
N ASP A 106 0.05 -11.55 -1.35
CA ASP A 106 -0.91 -11.17 -2.37
C ASP A 106 -0.48 -9.87 -3.10
N ALA A 107 0.03 -8.86 -2.38
CA ALA A 107 0.57 -7.63 -2.97
C ALA A 107 1.73 -7.94 -3.94
N ILE A 108 2.69 -8.76 -3.51
CA ILE A 108 3.84 -9.15 -4.34
C ILE A 108 3.36 -9.92 -5.58
N SER A 109 2.42 -10.86 -5.42
CA SER A 109 1.83 -11.61 -6.53
C SER A 109 1.09 -10.71 -7.52
N ALA A 110 0.52 -9.59 -7.02
CA ALA A 110 -0.14 -8.57 -7.80
C ALA A 110 0.82 -7.60 -8.52
N GLY A 111 2.15 -7.80 -8.37
CA GLY A 111 3.17 -6.92 -8.93
C GLY A 111 3.35 -5.61 -8.19
N ILE A 112 2.91 -5.55 -6.94
CA ILE A 112 3.09 -4.40 -6.04
C ILE A 112 4.29 -4.67 -5.16
N LYS A 113 5.22 -3.74 -5.04
CA LYS A 113 6.34 -3.82 -4.11
C LYS A 113 5.94 -3.21 -2.76
N PRO A 114 5.71 -4.01 -1.71
CA PRO A 114 5.52 -3.48 -0.37
C PRO A 114 6.86 -2.97 0.19
N ILE A 115 6.82 -1.84 0.89
CA ILE A 115 7.98 -1.20 1.50
C ILE A 115 7.60 -0.84 2.94
N MET A 116 8.48 -1.19 3.88
CA MET A 116 8.30 -0.82 5.27
C MET A 116 9.00 0.50 5.57
N ILE A 117 8.24 1.46 6.11
CA ILE A 117 8.75 2.76 6.60
C ILE A 117 8.38 2.88 8.08
N THR A 118 9.37 2.97 8.97
CA THR A 118 9.13 2.95 10.41
C THR A 118 10.06 3.89 11.19
N GLY A 119 9.61 4.31 12.37
CA GLY A 119 10.44 5.00 13.36
C GLY A 119 11.33 4.06 14.19
N ASP A 120 11.18 2.74 14.08
CA ASP A 120 11.91 1.74 14.83
C ASP A 120 13.36 1.61 14.40
N HIS A 121 14.14 0.89 15.23
CA HIS A 121 15.54 0.61 14.93
C HIS A 121 15.68 -0.32 13.71
N LYS A 122 16.71 -0.08 12.88
CA LYS A 122 16.96 -0.81 11.61
C LYS A 122 16.95 -2.33 11.79
N VAL A 123 17.55 -2.87 12.85
CA VAL A 123 17.61 -4.33 13.11
C VAL A 123 16.24 -4.89 13.38
N THR A 124 15.45 -4.25 14.24
CA THR A 124 14.08 -4.66 14.58
C THR A 124 13.15 -4.57 13.36
N ALA A 125 13.22 -3.45 12.63
CA ALA A 125 12.43 -3.24 11.42
C ALA A 125 12.73 -4.31 10.35
N THR A 126 14.01 -4.65 10.15
CA THR A 126 14.43 -5.69 9.19
C THR A 126 13.93 -7.08 9.62
N ALA A 127 13.98 -7.39 10.93
CA ALA A 127 13.50 -8.67 11.45
C ALA A 127 11.99 -8.82 11.23
N ILE A 128 11.20 -7.79 11.53
CA ILE A 128 9.76 -7.78 11.30
C ILE A 128 9.44 -7.86 9.80
N ALA A 129 10.13 -7.06 8.97
CA ALA A 129 9.93 -7.06 7.52
C ALA A 129 10.24 -8.42 6.90
N ARG A 130 11.25 -9.13 7.40
CA ARG A 130 11.57 -10.52 6.97
C ARG A 130 10.47 -11.49 7.39
N GLN A 131 9.96 -11.37 8.61
CA GLN A 131 8.87 -12.22 9.11
C GLN A 131 7.58 -12.09 8.30
N ILE A 132 7.23 -10.86 7.88
CA ILE A 132 6.01 -10.63 7.08
C ILE A 132 6.23 -10.77 5.57
N GLY A 133 7.45 -11.06 5.12
CA GLY A 133 7.74 -11.31 3.71
C GLY A 133 8.01 -10.06 2.86
N ILE A 134 8.29 -8.90 3.48
CA ILE A 134 8.70 -7.67 2.76
C ILE A 134 10.19 -7.69 2.42
N PHE A 135 11.04 -8.23 3.32
CA PHE A 135 12.49 -8.20 3.20
C PHE A 135 13.04 -9.58 2.83
N HIS A 136 13.78 -9.66 1.73
CA HIS A 136 14.40 -10.89 1.21
C HIS A 136 15.93 -10.76 1.13
N ASP A 137 16.59 -11.87 0.85
CA ASP A 137 18.04 -11.85 0.65
C ASP A 137 18.40 -11.05 -0.60
N GLY A 138 19.32 -10.09 -0.42
CA GLY A 138 19.70 -9.12 -1.44
C GLY A 138 18.99 -7.76 -1.31
N ASP A 139 17.96 -7.65 -0.49
CA ASP A 139 17.31 -6.38 -0.20
C ASP A 139 18.15 -5.52 0.75
N MET A 140 17.94 -4.21 0.67
CA MET A 140 18.60 -3.22 1.52
C MET A 140 17.62 -2.67 2.56
N ALA A 141 18.15 -2.46 3.78
CA ALA A 141 17.52 -1.66 4.81
C ALA A 141 18.36 -0.40 5.03
N VAL A 142 17.74 0.77 5.06
CA VAL A 142 18.43 2.06 5.26
C VAL A 142 17.79 2.85 6.41
N THR A 143 18.58 3.71 7.04
CA THR A 143 18.09 4.65 8.06
C THR A 143 17.76 6.00 7.44
N GLY A 144 16.94 6.83 8.13
CA GLY A 144 16.70 8.20 7.72
C GLY A 144 17.98 9.00 7.54
N GLN A 145 18.99 8.82 8.42
CA GLN A 145 20.29 9.48 8.29
C GLN A 145 21.06 9.04 7.04
N GLU A 146 20.98 7.77 6.65
CA GLU A 146 21.57 7.28 5.41
C GLU A 146 20.85 7.89 4.19
N VAL A 147 19.53 8.02 4.24
CA VAL A 147 18.73 8.71 3.21
C VAL A 147 19.11 10.20 3.11
N ASP A 148 19.30 10.89 4.23
CA ASP A 148 19.67 12.31 4.25
C ASP A 148 21.04 12.59 3.60
N ARG A 149 21.95 11.61 3.63
CA ARG A 149 23.28 11.73 3.02
C ARG A 149 23.30 11.46 1.51
N MET A 150 22.27 10.80 0.98
CA MET A 150 22.15 10.49 -0.44
C MET A 150 21.65 11.72 -1.20
N THR A 151 22.18 11.96 -2.38
CA THR A 151 21.56 12.84 -3.35
C THR A 151 20.27 12.22 -3.90
N ASP A 152 19.44 12.99 -4.60
CA ASP A 152 18.20 12.47 -5.16
C ASP A 152 18.46 11.42 -6.26
N ASP A 153 19.53 11.59 -7.02
CA ASP A 153 19.93 10.63 -8.06
C ASP A 153 20.42 9.32 -7.43
N GLU A 154 21.30 9.38 -6.42
CA GLU A 154 21.77 8.20 -5.69
C GLU A 154 20.61 7.44 -5.03
N LEU A 155 19.66 8.16 -4.40
CA LEU A 155 18.48 7.55 -3.82
C LEU A 155 17.65 6.85 -4.90
N THR A 156 17.44 7.50 -6.04
CA THR A 156 16.66 6.95 -7.16
C THR A 156 17.28 5.68 -7.73
N ASP A 157 18.61 5.58 -7.80
CA ASP A 157 19.32 4.41 -8.32
C ASP A 157 19.19 3.20 -7.40
N VAL A 158 19.32 3.39 -6.07
CA VAL A 158 19.25 2.31 -5.09
C VAL A 158 17.83 1.94 -4.67
N LEU A 159 16.85 2.79 -4.99
CA LEU A 159 15.45 2.66 -4.59
C LEU A 159 14.85 1.26 -4.80
N PRO A 160 15.05 0.59 -5.97
CA PRO A 160 14.48 -0.74 -6.20
C PRO A 160 15.01 -1.82 -5.27
N LYS A 161 16.19 -1.62 -4.67
CA LYS A 161 16.82 -2.57 -3.75
C LYS A 161 16.40 -2.35 -2.30
N ILE A 162 15.86 -1.16 -1.97
CA ILE A 162 15.48 -0.85 -0.60
C ILE A 162 14.06 -1.37 -0.35
N SER A 163 13.90 -2.17 0.71
CA SER A 163 12.63 -2.69 1.18
C SER A 163 12.28 -2.20 2.59
N VAL A 164 13.25 -1.64 3.33
CA VAL A 164 13.03 -1.14 4.69
C VAL A 164 13.71 0.22 4.88
N TYR A 165 12.93 1.19 5.37
CA TYR A 165 13.40 2.49 5.83
C TYR A 165 13.13 2.62 7.33
N ALA A 166 14.18 2.74 8.14
CA ALA A 166 14.14 2.77 9.60
C ALA A 166 14.52 4.16 10.15
N ARG A 167 13.97 4.54 11.30
CA ARG A 167 14.23 5.84 11.96
C ARG A 167 14.09 7.03 11.02
N VAL A 168 13.06 7.03 10.18
CA VAL A 168 12.80 8.11 9.21
C VAL A 168 12.05 9.28 9.83
N SER A 169 12.37 10.48 9.37
CA SER A 169 11.63 11.70 9.67
C SER A 169 10.43 11.88 8.72
N PRO A 170 9.48 12.78 9.02
CA PRO A 170 8.40 13.12 8.09
C PRO A 170 8.91 13.58 6.72
N GLU A 171 9.99 14.36 6.69
CA GLU A 171 10.62 14.87 5.47
C GLU A 171 11.17 13.71 4.61
N ASN A 172 11.81 12.71 5.27
CA ASN A 172 12.28 11.52 4.56
C ASN A 172 11.13 10.75 3.91
N LYS A 173 9.96 10.66 4.56
CA LYS A 173 8.79 9.98 3.99
C LYS A 173 8.32 10.65 2.70
N ILE A 174 8.25 11.98 2.68
CA ILE A 174 7.90 12.75 1.48
C ILE A 174 8.91 12.50 0.37
N ARG A 175 10.22 12.55 0.71
CA ARG A 175 11.30 12.35 -0.24
C ARG A 175 11.30 10.96 -0.87
N ILE A 176 11.01 9.92 -0.07
CA ILE A 176 10.88 8.54 -0.55
C ILE A 176 9.71 8.41 -1.54
N VAL A 177 8.53 8.97 -1.19
CA VAL A 177 7.36 8.99 -2.07
C VAL A 177 7.69 9.69 -3.40
N ASP A 178 8.29 10.88 -3.34
CA ASP A 178 8.67 11.66 -4.52
C ASP A 178 9.65 10.91 -5.43
N ALA A 179 10.65 10.24 -4.85
CA ALA A 179 11.62 9.45 -5.59
C ALA A 179 10.96 8.28 -6.35
N TRP A 180 10.00 7.57 -5.74
CA TRP A 180 9.24 6.53 -6.43
C TRP A 180 8.35 7.09 -7.54
N GLN A 181 7.68 8.23 -7.32
CA GLN A 181 6.86 8.90 -8.32
C GLN A 181 7.70 9.39 -9.51
N LYS A 182 8.89 9.98 -9.27
CA LYS A 182 9.84 10.39 -10.32
C LYS A 182 10.28 9.22 -11.20
N LYS A 183 10.36 8.02 -10.63
CA LYS A 183 10.66 6.78 -11.35
C LYS A 183 9.47 6.22 -12.14
N GLY A 184 8.32 6.88 -12.09
CA GLY A 184 7.10 6.53 -12.83
C GLY A 184 6.21 5.48 -12.16
N HIS A 185 6.41 5.23 -10.86
CA HIS A 185 5.54 4.35 -10.09
C HIS A 185 4.36 5.11 -9.48
N ILE A 186 3.21 4.44 -9.37
CA ILE A 186 2.08 4.89 -8.58
C ILE A 186 2.32 4.45 -7.14
N VAL A 187 2.33 5.41 -6.21
CA VAL A 187 2.67 5.19 -4.81
C VAL A 187 1.42 5.26 -3.94
N ALA A 188 1.14 4.17 -3.23
CA ALA A 188 0.21 4.18 -2.11
C ALA A 188 1.02 4.33 -0.80
N MET A 189 0.65 5.31 0.03
CA MET A 189 1.28 5.55 1.33
C MET A 189 0.26 5.32 2.44
N THR A 190 0.62 4.50 3.44
CA THR A 190 -0.22 4.29 4.63
C THR A 190 0.34 5.03 5.83
N GLY A 191 -0.53 5.56 6.67
CA GLY A 191 -0.12 6.25 7.90
C GLY A 191 -1.30 6.47 8.86
N ASP A 192 -0.98 6.73 10.12
CA ASP A 192 -1.95 6.92 11.21
C ASP A 192 -1.76 8.25 11.97
N GLY A 193 -0.58 8.86 11.85
CA GLY A 193 -0.18 10.01 12.62
C GLY A 193 -0.14 11.33 11.86
N VAL A 194 -0.08 12.43 12.62
CA VAL A 194 0.11 13.78 12.10
C VAL A 194 1.42 13.88 11.28
N ASN A 195 2.44 13.12 11.68
CA ASN A 195 3.74 13.08 11.00
C ASN A 195 3.67 12.41 9.61
N ASP A 196 2.62 11.65 9.33
CA ASP A 196 2.42 10.98 8.06
C ASP A 196 1.63 11.83 7.06
N ALA A 197 0.83 12.77 7.55
CA ALA A 197 -0.10 13.55 6.74
C ALA A 197 0.55 14.22 5.51
N PRO A 198 1.74 14.82 5.58
CA PRO A 198 2.37 15.39 4.39
C PRO A 198 2.74 14.34 3.33
N ALA A 199 3.19 13.14 3.76
CA ALA A 199 3.52 12.04 2.85
C ALA A 199 2.25 11.38 2.28
N LEU A 200 1.18 11.25 3.08
CA LEU A 200 -0.14 10.78 2.64
C LEU A 200 -0.70 11.69 1.55
N LYS A 201 -0.61 13.01 1.74
CA LYS A 201 -1.07 14.01 0.75
C LYS A 201 -0.22 14.02 -0.52
N LYS A 202 1.08 13.72 -0.40
CA LYS A 202 2.02 13.68 -1.54
C LYS A 202 1.85 12.43 -2.39
N ALA A 203 1.49 11.31 -1.78
CA ALA A 203 1.30 10.04 -2.48
C ALA A 203 0.14 10.11 -3.49
N ASP A 204 0.18 9.26 -4.53
CA ASP A 204 -0.92 9.14 -5.47
C ASP A 204 -2.19 8.61 -4.78
N ILE A 205 -2.01 7.75 -3.77
CA ILE A 205 -3.07 7.22 -2.93
C ILE A 205 -2.62 7.26 -1.46
N GLY A 206 -3.00 8.30 -0.74
CA GLY A 206 -2.87 8.35 0.72
C GLY A 206 -3.93 7.46 1.37
N VAL A 207 -3.53 6.62 2.32
CA VAL A 207 -4.40 5.67 3.05
C VAL A 207 -4.24 5.90 4.55
N ALA A 208 -5.27 6.39 5.21
CA ALA A 208 -5.28 6.58 6.66
C ALA A 208 -5.96 5.42 7.40
N MET A 209 -5.54 5.19 8.63
CA MET A 209 -6.23 4.30 9.57
C MET A 209 -7.50 4.98 10.07
N GLY A 210 -8.62 4.25 10.10
CA GLY A 210 -9.93 4.79 10.48
C GLY A 210 -10.16 4.80 11.98
N ILE A 211 -9.65 3.78 12.69
CA ILE A 211 -9.82 3.62 14.15
C ILE A 211 -8.71 4.36 14.89
N THR A 212 -7.45 4.04 14.56
CA THR A 212 -6.26 4.59 15.27
C THR A 212 -5.73 5.87 14.63
N GLY A 213 -6.13 6.18 13.40
CA GLY A 213 -5.66 7.35 12.67
C GLY A 213 -6.16 8.67 13.25
N THR A 214 -5.29 9.68 13.25
CA THR A 214 -5.65 11.04 13.62
C THR A 214 -6.53 11.70 12.56
N GLU A 215 -7.35 12.67 12.95
CA GLU A 215 -8.17 13.42 11.97
C GLU A 215 -7.31 14.08 10.89
N VAL A 216 -6.12 14.57 11.25
CA VAL A 216 -5.17 15.17 10.30
C VAL A 216 -4.71 14.16 9.24
N SER A 217 -4.46 12.90 9.63
CA SER A 217 -4.09 11.84 8.67
C SER A 217 -5.26 11.45 7.77
N LYS A 218 -6.48 11.41 8.31
CA LYS A 218 -7.70 11.13 7.56
C LYS A 218 -7.99 12.21 6.52
N ASP A 219 -7.90 13.49 6.91
CA ASP A 219 -8.09 14.64 6.01
C ASP A 219 -7.05 14.72 4.89
N ALA A 220 -5.83 14.22 5.14
CA ALA A 220 -4.76 14.19 4.16
C ALA A 220 -4.86 13.01 3.17
N SER A 221 -5.77 12.07 3.40
CA SER A 221 -5.81 10.79 2.70
C SER A 221 -6.96 10.70 1.69
N ALA A 222 -6.72 9.96 0.60
CA ALA A 222 -7.73 9.64 -0.40
C ALA A 222 -8.60 8.43 0.01
N MET A 223 -8.12 7.59 0.94
CA MET A 223 -8.79 6.39 1.42
C MET A 223 -8.65 6.29 2.94
N ILE A 224 -9.71 5.83 3.61
CA ILE A 224 -9.71 5.56 5.06
C ILE A 224 -10.07 4.08 5.26
N LEU A 225 -9.22 3.34 6.00
CA LEU A 225 -9.45 1.94 6.34
C LEU A 225 -10.30 1.86 7.61
N ALA A 226 -11.56 1.49 7.47
CA ALA A 226 -12.49 1.40 8.60
C ALA A 226 -12.11 0.31 9.63
N ASP A 227 -11.31 -0.66 9.24
CA ASP A 227 -10.87 -1.81 10.05
C ASP A 227 -9.39 -1.78 10.44
N ASP A 228 -8.66 -0.73 10.09
CA ASP A 228 -7.20 -0.59 10.27
C ASP A 228 -6.40 -1.82 9.78
N ASN A 229 -6.89 -2.48 8.73
CA ASN A 229 -6.31 -3.72 8.25
C ASN A 229 -5.64 -3.54 6.88
N PHE A 230 -4.34 -3.80 6.81
CA PHE A 230 -3.58 -3.76 5.56
C PHE A 230 -4.16 -4.69 4.47
N ALA A 231 -4.74 -5.84 4.84
CA ALA A 231 -5.37 -6.76 3.89
C ALA A 231 -6.53 -6.12 3.12
N THR A 232 -7.20 -5.12 3.70
CA THR A 232 -8.28 -4.38 3.05
C THR A 232 -7.78 -3.53 1.88
N ILE A 233 -6.53 -3.06 1.91
CA ILE A 233 -5.89 -2.38 0.77
C ILE A 233 -5.81 -3.32 -0.44
N ILE A 234 -5.42 -4.57 -0.21
CA ILE A 234 -5.31 -5.57 -1.30
C ILE A 234 -6.69 -5.92 -1.87
N LYS A 235 -7.73 -5.98 -1.03
CA LYS A 235 -9.12 -6.11 -1.50
C LYS A 235 -9.55 -4.91 -2.35
N ALA A 236 -9.16 -3.69 -1.94
CA ALA A 236 -9.43 -2.48 -2.73
C ALA A 236 -8.71 -2.50 -4.09
N VAL A 237 -7.46 -2.97 -4.14
CA VAL A 237 -6.73 -3.18 -5.41
C VAL A 237 -7.46 -4.18 -6.31
N LEU A 238 -7.92 -5.31 -5.77
CA LEU A 238 -8.68 -6.31 -6.52
C LEU A 238 -9.97 -5.70 -7.08
N THR A 239 -10.73 -5.01 -6.23
CA THR A 239 -11.98 -4.33 -6.63
C THR A 239 -11.73 -3.28 -7.71
N GLY A 240 -10.70 -2.45 -7.56
CA GLY A 240 -10.34 -1.45 -8.57
C GLY A 240 -9.97 -2.07 -9.92
N ARG A 241 -9.20 -3.16 -9.93
CA ARG A 241 -8.90 -3.92 -11.16
C ARG A 241 -10.15 -4.52 -11.80
N ASN A 242 -11.10 -5.00 -10.99
CA ASN A 242 -12.36 -5.53 -11.47
C ASN A 242 -13.23 -4.43 -12.09
N VAL A 243 -13.42 -3.33 -11.40
CA VAL A 243 -14.19 -2.18 -11.90
C VAL A 243 -13.63 -1.69 -13.23
N TYR A 244 -12.29 -1.54 -13.32
CA TYR A 244 -11.63 -1.15 -14.55
C TYR A 244 -11.91 -2.15 -15.69
N ARG A 245 -11.78 -3.47 -15.43
CA ARG A 245 -12.07 -4.51 -16.42
C ARG A 245 -13.53 -4.43 -16.89
N ASN A 246 -14.47 -4.29 -15.98
CA ASN A 246 -15.90 -4.24 -16.29
C ASN A 246 -16.23 -2.99 -17.11
N ILE A 247 -15.66 -1.83 -16.78
CA ILE A 247 -15.79 -0.60 -17.59
C ILE A 247 -15.25 -0.83 -19.01
N MET A 248 -14.07 -1.44 -19.14
CA MET A 248 -13.50 -1.71 -20.46
C MET A 248 -14.35 -2.68 -21.29
N ASN A 249 -14.91 -3.72 -20.66
CA ASN A 249 -15.80 -4.68 -21.32
C ASN A 249 -17.11 -4.01 -21.75
N ALA A 250 -17.69 -3.16 -20.91
CA ALA A 250 -18.90 -2.41 -21.28
C ALA A 250 -18.65 -1.43 -22.44
N ILE A 251 -17.52 -0.71 -22.42
CA ILE A 251 -17.12 0.16 -23.55
C ILE A 251 -16.92 -0.66 -24.83
N LEU A 252 -16.26 -1.81 -24.75
CA LEU A 252 -16.05 -2.70 -25.89
C LEU A 252 -17.36 -3.18 -26.49
N PHE A 253 -18.32 -3.61 -25.62
CA PHE A 253 -19.65 -4.04 -26.01
C PHE A 253 -20.40 -2.93 -26.77
N LEU A 254 -20.52 -1.74 -26.16
CA LEU A 254 -21.24 -0.60 -26.75
C LEU A 254 -20.62 -0.12 -28.07
N LEU A 255 -19.29 -0.02 -28.12
CA LEU A 255 -18.60 0.44 -29.34
C LEU A 255 -18.66 -0.62 -30.45
N SER A 256 -18.65 -1.91 -30.12
CA SER A 256 -18.76 -2.99 -31.12
C SER A 256 -20.12 -2.98 -31.80
N GLY A 257 -21.22 -2.80 -31.04
CA GLY A 257 -22.56 -2.65 -31.58
C GLY A 257 -22.66 -1.45 -32.51
N ASN A 258 -22.23 -0.28 -32.08
CA ASN A 258 -22.23 0.93 -32.89
C ASN A 258 -21.38 0.79 -34.17
N LEU A 259 -20.20 0.18 -34.08
CA LEU A 259 -19.39 -0.10 -35.27
C LEU A 259 -20.08 -1.05 -36.23
N ALA A 260 -20.73 -2.10 -35.73
CA ALA A 260 -21.51 -3.02 -36.56
C ALA A 260 -22.65 -2.32 -37.31
N ALA A 261 -23.40 -1.46 -36.60
CA ALA A 261 -24.47 -0.68 -37.23
C ALA A 261 -23.95 0.20 -38.39
N ILE A 262 -22.82 0.90 -38.17
CA ILE A 262 -22.18 1.72 -39.19
C ILE A 262 -21.77 0.84 -40.40
N LEU A 263 -21.14 -0.32 -40.16
CA LEU A 263 -20.69 -1.21 -41.23
C LEU A 263 -21.85 -1.76 -42.04
N VAL A 264 -22.95 -2.16 -41.40
CA VAL A 264 -24.16 -2.70 -42.10
C VAL A 264 -24.85 -1.62 -42.93
N VAL A 265 -25.04 -0.43 -42.37
CA VAL A 265 -25.62 0.70 -43.11
C VAL A 265 -24.73 1.09 -44.32
N LEU A 266 -23.43 1.16 -44.12
CA LEU A 266 -22.48 1.44 -45.19
C LEU A 266 -22.53 0.38 -46.30
N TYR A 267 -22.54 -0.90 -45.92
CA TYR A 267 -22.66 -2.02 -46.84
C TYR A 267 -23.97 -1.94 -47.68
N CYS A 268 -25.12 -1.76 -47.06
CA CYS A 268 -26.39 -1.62 -47.78
C CYS A 268 -26.39 -0.38 -48.68
N SER A 269 -25.81 0.72 -48.27
CA SER A 269 -25.69 1.93 -49.07
C SER A 269 -24.83 1.72 -50.33
N ILE A 270 -23.68 1.02 -50.23
CA ILE A 270 -22.82 0.71 -51.34
C ILE A 270 -23.46 -0.23 -52.33
N MET A 271 -24.23 -1.20 -51.81
CA MET A 271 -24.95 -2.21 -52.63
C MET A 271 -26.27 -1.71 -53.18
N ALA A 272 -26.66 -0.46 -52.92
CA ALA A 272 -27.94 0.14 -53.27
C ALA A 272 -29.13 -0.69 -52.76
N LEU A 273 -29.01 -1.29 -51.60
CA LEU A 273 -30.06 -2.02 -50.88
C LEU A 273 -30.89 -1.07 -50.01
N ASP A 274 -32.07 -1.50 -49.58
CA ASP A 274 -32.89 -0.78 -48.62
C ASP A 274 -32.16 -0.60 -47.29
N THR A 275 -32.50 0.47 -46.55
CA THR A 275 -31.88 0.76 -45.24
C THR A 275 -32.20 -0.34 -44.23
N PRO A 276 -31.19 -0.96 -43.61
CA PRO A 276 -31.37 -2.10 -42.69
C PRO A 276 -32.02 -1.69 -41.35
N PHE A 277 -31.89 -0.40 -40.99
CA PHE A 277 -32.43 0.15 -39.75
C PHE A 277 -33.11 1.49 -40.01
N GLN A 278 -34.24 1.70 -39.35
CA GLN A 278 -34.82 3.04 -39.20
C GLN A 278 -34.21 3.76 -37.99
N PRO A 279 -34.16 5.10 -37.97
CA PRO A 279 -33.64 5.85 -36.83
C PRO A 279 -34.25 5.50 -35.48
N VAL A 280 -35.56 5.17 -35.47
CA VAL A 280 -36.27 4.74 -34.25
C VAL A 280 -35.75 3.40 -33.74
N HIS A 281 -35.40 2.47 -34.62
CA HIS A 281 -34.83 1.17 -34.25
C HIS A 281 -33.47 1.35 -33.57
N LEU A 282 -32.56 2.18 -34.11
CA LEU A 282 -31.29 2.46 -33.52
C LEU A 282 -31.38 3.17 -32.16
N LEU A 283 -32.39 4.08 -32.03
CA LEU A 283 -32.64 4.72 -30.75
C LEU A 283 -33.13 3.71 -29.70
N PHE A 284 -34.04 2.79 -30.05
CA PHE A 284 -34.53 1.75 -29.16
C PHE A 284 -33.40 0.80 -28.73
N ILE A 285 -32.58 0.35 -29.68
CA ILE A 285 -31.43 -0.52 -29.42
C ILE A 285 -30.49 0.13 -28.45
N ASN A 286 -29.99 1.35 -28.74
CA ASN A 286 -29.04 2.05 -27.89
C ASN A 286 -29.59 2.37 -26.49
N LEU A 287 -30.91 2.71 -26.39
CA LEU A 287 -31.47 3.11 -25.10
C LEU A 287 -31.86 1.89 -24.23
N LEU A 288 -32.39 0.83 -24.80
CA LEU A 288 -32.95 -0.29 -24.04
C LEU A 288 -32.07 -1.53 -24.14
N THR A 289 -31.79 -1.99 -25.38
CA THR A 289 -31.12 -3.27 -25.61
C THR A 289 -29.65 -3.24 -25.23
N ASP A 290 -28.96 -2.11 -25.46
CA ASP A 290 -27.52 -1.99 -25.11
C ASP A 290 -27.30 -1.58 -23.67
N SER A 291 -28.20 -0.76 -23.08
CA SER A 291 -28.02 -0.23 -21.74
C SER A 291 -28.11 -1.31 -20.66
N LEU A 292 -29.05 -2.25 -20.75
CA LEU A 292 -29.24 -3.29 -19.74
C LEU A 292 -28.08 -4.30 -19.70
N PRO A 293 -27.59 -4.86 -20.82
CA PRO A 293 -26.41 -5.71 -20.82
C PRO A 293 -25.14 -4.96 -20.40
N ALA A 294 -24.97 -3.70 -20.81
CA ALA A 294 -23.80 -2.89 -20.37
C ALA A 294 -23.79 -2.70 -18.84
N LEU A 295 -24.96 -2.48 -18.23
CA LEU A 295 -25.09 -2.42 -16.78
C LEU A 295 -24.74 -3.78 -16.11
N ALA A 296 -25.25 -4.88 -16.68
CA ALA A 296 -24.95 -6.23 -16.18
C ALA A 296 -23.45 -6.55 -16.24
N ILE A 297 -22.77 -6.20 -17.34
CA ILE A 297 -21.30 -6.31 -17.50
C ILE A 297 -20.59 -5.47 -16.44
N GLY A 298 -21.09 -4.24 -16.18
CA GLY A 298 -20.54 -3.36 -15.15
C GLY A 298 -20.62 -3.92 -13.73
N MET A 299 -21.58 -4.82 -13.47
CA MET A 299 -21.81 -5.44 -12.16
C MET A 299 -21.17 -6.83 -12.01
N GLU A 300 -20.38 -7.29 -12.98
CA GLU A 300 -19.72 -8.60 -12.92
C GLU A 300 -18.81 -8.74 -11.69
N PRO A 301 -18.93 -9.84 -10.91
CA PRO A 301 -18.17 -10.01 -9.68
C PRO A 301 -16.66 -10.14 -9.93
N SER A 302 -15.87 -9.80 -8.91
CA SER A 302 -14.42 -9.88 -8.99
C SER A 302 -13.91 -11.33 -8.98
N ASP A 303 -12.96 -11.64 -9.87
CA ASP A 303 -12.19 -12.88 -9.85
C ASP A 303 -10.83 -12.64 -9.18
N LYS A 304 -10.46 -13.46 -8.19
CA LYS A 304 -9.14 -13.42 -7.53
C LYS A 304 -7.97 -13.53 -8.50
N LYS A 305 -8.17 -14.14 -9.66
CA LYS A 305 -7.15 -14.22 -10.73
C LYS A 305 -6.66 -12.85 -11.20
N LEU A 306 -7.48 -11.80 -11.05
CA LEU A 306 -7.10 -10.44 -11.42
C LEU A 306 -5.92 -9.89 -10.58
N LEU A 307 -5.71 -10.41 -9.38
CA LEU A 307 -4.53 -10.04 -8.58
C LEU A 307 -3.22 -10.49 -9.22
N ARG A 308 -3.22 -11.60 -9.98
CA ARG A 308 -2.01 -12.12 -10.65
C ARG A 308 -1.62 -11.35 -11.91
N ASN A 309 -2.49 -10.46 -12.38
CA ASN A 309 -2.18 -9.61 -13.52
C ASN A 309 -1.14 -8.56 -13.11
N LYS A 310 -0.21 -8.24 -14.02
CA LYS A 310 0.75 -7.15 -13.81
C LYS A 310 0.00 -5.81 -13.69
N PRO A 311 0.53 -4.86 -12.90
CA PRO A 311 0.02 -3.50 -12.88
C PRO A 311 -0.02 -2.91 -14.29
N ARG A 312 -1.07 -2.16 -14.58
CA ARG A 312 -1.19 -1.47 -15.87
C ARG A 312 -0.24 -0.29 -15.92
N ASP A 313 0.30 -0.01 -17.11
CA ASP A 313 1.01 1.23 -17.36
C ASP A 313 0.05 2.44 -17.19
N PRO A 314 0.33 3.39 -16.29
CA PRO A 314 -0.51 4.57 -16.08
C PRO A 314 -0.70 5.43 -17.33
N LYS A 315 0.27 5.38 -18.27
CA LYS A 315 0.25 6.14 -19.52
C LYS A 315 -0.50 5.42 -20.65
N ALA A 316 -0.89 4.15 -20.46
CA ALA A 316 -1.60 3.40 -21.48
C ALA A 316 -3.04 3.92 -21.66
N GLY A 317 -3.35 4.41 -22.85
CA GLY A 317 -4.69 4.82 -23.26
C GLY A 317 -5.70 3.67 -23.24
N ILE A 318 -6.99 4.00 -23.39
CA ILE A 318 -8.08 3.02 -23.52
C ILE A 318 -7.90 2.23 -24.80
N PHE A 319 -7.63 2.90 -25.92
CA PHE A 319 -7.45 2.30 -27.24
C PHE A 319 -6.02 1.77 -27.40
N ASN A 320 -5.72 0.59 -26.87
CA ASN A 320 -4.51 -0.14 -27.18
C ASN A 320 -4.75 -1.10 -28.36
N LYS A 321 -3.66 -1.66 -28.94
CA LYS A 321 -3.73 -2.55 -30.10
C LYS A 321 -4.68 -3.75 -29.88
N SER A 322 -4.66 -4.35 -28.70
CA SER A 322 -5.52 -5.49 -28.37
C SER A 322 -7.00 -5.10 -28.33
N PHE A 323 -7.31 -3.99 -27.67
CA PHE A 323 -8.67 -3.47 -27.58
C PHE A 323 -9.24 -3.09 -28.96
N SER A 324 -8.45 -2.36 -29.76
CA SER A 324 -8.85 -1.97 -31.11
C SER A 324 -9.09 -3.19 -32.03
N LEU A 325 -8.23 -4.22 -31.91
CA LEU A 325 -8.43 -5.45 -32.67
C LEU A 325 -9.71 -6.17 -32.26
N GLN A 326 -9.97 -6.30 -30.96
CA GLN A 326 -11.21 -6.91 -30.44
C GLN A 326 -12.44 -6.13 -30.90
N LEU A 327 -12.41 -4.79 -30.83
CA LEU A 327 -13.47 -3.91 -31.28
C LEU A 327 -13.80 -4.15 -32.77
N ILE A 328 -12.80 -4.21 -33.63
CA ILE A 328 -12.98 -4.46 -35.07
C ILE A 328 -13.54 -5.87 -35.28
N CYS A 329 -12.95 -6.90 -34.63
CA CYS A 329 -13.41 -8.28 -34.77
C CYS A 329 -14.86 -8.46 -34.37
N TYR A 330 -15.26 -7.92 -33.22
CA TYR A 330 -16.65 -8.02 -32.73
C TYR A 330 -17.61 -7.19 -33.60
N GLY A 331 -17.24 -5.96 -33.97
CA GLY A 331 -18.05 -5.13 -34.85
C GLY A 331 -18.31 -5.78 -36.22
N VAL A 332 -17.24 -6.36 -36.83
CA VAL A 332 -17.38 -7.09 -38.09
C VAL A 332 -18.21 -8.35 -37.94
N LEU A 333 -18.03 -9.13 -36.87
CA LEU A 333 -18.79 -10.35 -36.61
C LEU A 333 -20.29 -10.04 -36.47
N ILE A 334 -20.66 -9.06 -35.64
CA ILE A 334 -22.03 -8.62 -35.43
C ILE A 334 -22.61 -8.10 -36.78
N GLY A 335 -21.83 -7.29 -37.52
CA GLY A 335 -22.24 -6.79 -38.83
C GLY A 335 -22.53 -7.90 -39.85
N ILE A 336 -21.69 -8.95 -39.91
CA ILE A 336 -21.92 -10.11 -40.77
C ILE A 336 -23.21 -10.82 -40.38
N VAL A 337 -23.41 -11.13 -39.09
CA VAL A 337 -24.63 -11.82 -38.62
C VAL A 337 -25.87 -11.01 -38.96
N THR A 338 -25.82 -9.69 -38.75
CA THR A 338 -26.95 -8.79 -39.08
C THR A 338 -27.22 -8.75 -40.58
N THR A 339 -26.20 -8.69 -41.42
CA THR A 339 -26.30 -8.70 -42.87
C THR A 339 -26.92 -10.03 -43.38
N VAL A 340 -26.45 -11.16 -42.82
CA VAL A 340 -27.04 -12.48 -43.15
C VAL A 340 -28.52 -12.52 -42.78
N ALA A 341 -28.89 -12.03 -41.60
CA ALA A 341 -30.28 -11.96 -41.18
C ALA A 341 -31.15 -11.06 -42.10
N PHE A 342 -30.56 -9.94 -42.57
CA PHE A 342 -31.23 -9.07 -43.56
C PHE A 342 -31.56 -9.83 -44.84
N TYR A 343 -30.61 -10.58 -45.42
CA TYR A 343 -30.86 -11.37 -46.64
C TYR A 343 -31.85 -12.55 -46.40
N LEU A 344 -31.73 -13.24 -45.29
CA LEU A 344 -32.68 -14.34 -44.96
C LEU A 344 -34.11 -13.84 -44.71
N GLY A 345 -34.23 -12.61 -44.20
CA GLY A 345 -35.55 -11.98 -43.94
C GLY A 345 -36.19 -11.34 -45.16
N ASP A 346 -35.52 -11.24 -46.29
CA ASP A 346 -35.98 -10.53 -47.49
C ASP A 346 -37.31 -11.07 -48.04
N SER A 347 -37.56 -12.37 -47.91
CA SER A 347 -38.80 -13.02 -48.31
C SER A 347 -40.01 -12.76 -47.40
N VAL A 348 -39.78 -12.29 -46.16
CA VAL A 348 -40.85 -12.05 -45.16
C VAL A 348 -40.85 -10.58 -44.73
N ASN A 349 -39.75 -10.11 -44.13
CA ASN A 349 -39.52 -8.72 -43.74
C ASN A 349 -38.06 -8.53 -43.38
N ALA A 350 -37.24 -8.11 -44.34
CA ALA A 350 -35.78 -7.94 -44.17
C ALA A 350 -35.42 -6.94 -43.06
N LEU A 351 -36.21 -5.85 -42.92
CA LEU A 351 -36.00 -4.83 -41.88
C LEU A 351 -36.19 -5.40 -40.47
N THR A 352 -37.26 -6.20 -40.29
CA THR A 352 -37.53 -6.81 -38.98
C THR A 352 -36.48 -7.85 -38.65
N ALA A 353 -36.08 -8.70 -39.61
CA ALA A 353 -35.08 -9.73 -39.41
C ALA A 353 -33.69 -9.12 -39.05
N SER A 354 -33.24 -8.08 -39.75
CA SER A 354 -31.98 -7.40 -39.44
C SER A 354 -32.00 -6.70 -38.09
N THR A 355 -33.11 -6.05 -37.75
CA THR A 355 -33.26 -5.37 -36.44
C THR A 355 -33.22 -6.38 -35.28
N MET A 356 -33.93 -7.51 -35.43
CA MET A 356 -33.93 -8.56 -34.39
C MET A 356 -32.58 -9.26 -34.25
N ALA A 357 -31.86 -9.46 -35.34
CA ALA A 357 -30.53 -10.08 -35.30
C ALA A 357 -29.43 -9.15 -34.73
N PHE A 358 -29.66 -7.85 -34.88
CA PHE A 358 -28.74 -6.86 -34.31
C PHE A 358 -28.98 -6.61 -32.82
N ALA A 359 -30.24 -6.56 -32.39
CA ALA A 359 -30.66 -6.36 -30.98
C ALA A 359 -30.37 -7.57 -30.09
#